data_25d81d82e68a319026534d11dbe6f899
#
_entry.id   25d81d82e68a319026534d11dbe6f899
#
_cell.length_a   1.000
_cell.length_b   1.000
_cell.length_c   1.000
_cell.angle_alpha   90.00
_cell.angle_beta   90.00
_cell.angle_gamma   90.00
#
_symmetry.space_group_name_H-M   'P 1'
#
loop_
_entity.id
_entity.type
_entity.pdbx_description
1 polymer ?
#
loop_
_entity_poly.entity_id
_entity_poly.type
_entity_poly.pdbx_seq_one_letter_code
_entity_poly.pdbx_strand_id
1 'polypeptide(L)'
;DLKEVIYMGDGIFDHFVMKEVGYSVSPNNAHVIAKEHSDYITKHNGGDRAVAEASFHIMEKFFDPYDKNKLPEKGMKVSGEWKV
;
A
#
# COMPACT_ATOMS: atom_id res chain seq x y z
N ASP A 1 -3.10 -11.19 -13.10
CA ASP A 1 -1.78 -10.70 -13.50
C ASP A 1 -1.14 -9.92 -12.36
N LEU A 2 0.12 -10.23 -12.07
CA LEU A 2 0.82 -9.58 -10.97
C LEU A 2 0.93 -8.07 -11.16
N LYS A 3 0.92 -7.60 -12.38
CA LYS A 3 0.97 -6.16 -12.63
C LYS A 3 -0.28 -5.41 -12.17
N GLU A 4 -1.33 -6.14 -11.84
CA GLU A 4 -2.55 -5.55 -11.30
C GLU A 4 -2.61 -5.62 -9.78
N VAL A 5 -1.55 -6.12 -9.14
CA VAL A 5 -1.50 -6.32 -7.69
C VAL A 5 -0.78 -5.16 -7.03
N ILE A 6 -1.31 -4.73 -5.88
CA ILE A 6 -0.64 -3.81 -4.99
C ILE A 6 -0.21 -4.63 -3.78
N TYR A 7 1.07 -4.60 -3.48
CA TYR A 7 1.65 -5.45 -2.45
C TYR A 7 2.34 -4.60 -1.39
N MET A 8 2.12 -4.95 -0.12
CA MET A 8 2.82 -4.31 0.98
C MET A 8 3.67 -5.33 1.69
N GLY A 9 4.96 -5.06 1.84
CA GLY A 9 5.88 -5.96 2.48
C GLY A 9 6.96 -5.23 3.25
N ASP A 10 7.56 -5.92 4.23
CA ASP A 10 8.55 -5.31 5.11
C ASP A 10 9.80 -6.15 5.30
N GLY A 11 9.81 -7.39 4.83
CA GLY A 11 10.89 -8.31 5.09
C GLY A 11 11.85 -8.48 3.94
N ILE A 12 12.97 -9.15 4.23
CA ILE A 12 14.05 -9.31 3.25
C ILE A 12 13.62 -10.09 2.02
N PHE A 13 12.67 -11.02 2.17
CA PHE A 13 12.23 -11.85 1.06
C PHE A 13 11.09 -11.22 0.26
N ASP A 14 10.50 -10.15 0.76
CA ASP A 14 9.38 -9.52 0.06
C ASP A 14 9.79 -8.89 -1.27
N HIS A 15 11.07 -8.56 -1.43
CA HIS A 15 11.50 -7.92 -2.66
C HIS A 15 11.30 -8.79 -3.89
N PHE A 16 11.28 -10.11 -3.73
CA PHE A 16 11.02 -11.01 -4.86
C PHE A 16 9.62 -10.79 -5.44
N VAL A 17 8.65 -10.54 -4.55
CA VAL A 17 7.28 -10.24 -4.97
C VAL A 17 7.17 -8.79 -5.42
N MET A 18 7.78 -7.89 -4.68
CA MET A 18 7.66 -6.46 -4.91
C MET A 18 8.09 -6.03 -6.30
N LYS A 19 9.11 -6.66 -6.84
CA LYS A 19 9.58 -6.31 -8.18
C LYS A 19 8.71 -6.86 -9.30
N GLU A 20 7.77 -7.78 -8.98
CA GLU A 20 6.89 -8.37 -9.97
C GLU A 20 5.50 -7.75 -9.98
N VAL A 21 5.09 -7.09 -8.90
CA VAL A 21 3.76 -6.50 -8.80
C VAL A 21 3.70 -5.14 -9.47
N GLY A 22 2.50 -4.65 -9.67
CA GLY A 22 2.30 -3.35 -10.32
C GLY A 22 2.66 -2.18 -9.44
N TYR A 23 2.46 -2.30 -8.14
CA TYR A 23 2.78 -1.24 -7.20
C TYR A 23 3.09 -1.83 -5.84
N SER A 24 4.19 -1.40 -5.24
CA SER A 24 4.62 -1.96 -3.97
C SER A 24 4.82 -0.86 -2.93
N VAL A 25 4.53 -1.22 -1.67
CA VAL A 25 4.60 -0.31 -0.54
C VAL A 25 5.35 -1.00 0.59
N SER A 26 6.17 -0.26 1.31
CA SER A 26 6.78 -0.77 2.53
C SER A 26 6.62 0.23 3.67
N PRO A 27 6.52 -0.25 4.92
CA PRO A 27 6.50 0.65 6.06
C PRO A 27 7.87 1.27 6.30
N ASN A 28 7.90 2.36 7.03
CA ASN A 28 9.13 3.12 7.23
C ASN A 28 10.23 2.29 7.90
N ASN A 29 9.86 1.34 8.75
CA ASN A 29 10.83 0.49 9.44
C ASN A 29 11.07 -0.84 8.74
N ALA A 30 10.73 -0.94 7.46
CA ALA A 30 10.98 -2.17 6.70
C ALA A 30 12.47 -2.39 6.48
N HIS A 31 12.82 -3.63 6.16
CA HIS A 31 14.19 -3.95 5.79
C HIS A 31 14.61 -3.10 4.58
N VAL A 32 15.87 -2.71 4.54
CA VAL A 32 16.35 -1.82 3.49
C VAL A 32 16.10 -2.37 2.09
N ILE A 33 16.21 -3.68 1.91
CA ILE A 33 15.97 -4.29 0.59
C ILE A 33 14.52 -4.12 0.17
N ALA A 34 13.58 -4.27 1.11
CA ALA A 34 12.16 -4.04 0.80
C ALA A 34 11.93 -2.57 0.42
N LYS A 35 12.56 -1.66 1.14
CA LYS A 35 12.41 -0.23 0.84
C LYS A 35 12.96 0.13 -0.52
N GLU A 36 14.07 -0.49 -0.92
CA GLU A 36 14.68 -0.23 -2.22
C GLU A 36 13.80 -0.67 -3.39
N HIS A 37 12.94 -1.65 -3.16
CA HIS A 37 12.06 -2.17 -4.20
C HIS A 37 10.63 -1.65 -4.08
N SER A 38 10.41 -0.65 -3.23
CA SER A 38 9.08 -0.09 -3.01
C SER A 38 8.85 1.14 -3.87
N ASP A 39 7.64 1.24 -4.38
CA ASP A 39 7.19 2.44 -5.07
C ASP A 39 6.82 3.52 -4.08
N TYR A 40 6.40 3.14 -2.88
CA TYR A 40 6.06 4.08 -1.83
C TYR A 40 6.50 3.54 -0.48
N ILE A 41 7.11 4.39 0.32
CA ILE A 41 7.52 4.06 1.68
C ILE A 41 6.69 4.91 2.62
N THR A 42 5.97 4.28 3.56
CA THR A 42 5.12 5.04 4.47
C THR A 42 5.95 5.85 5.45
N LYS A 43 5.34 6.90 5.99
CA LYS A 43 5.96 7.70 7.03
C LYS A 43 5.86 7.02 8.40
N HIS A 44 4.84 6.17 8.56
CA HIS A 44 4.63 5.43 9.80
C HIS A 44 5.30 4.08 9.73
N ASN A 45 5.68 3.58 10.90
CA ASN A 45 6.27 2.24 11.00
C ASN A 45 5.19 1.16 10.91
N GLY A 46 5.61 -0.04 10.51
CA GLY A 46 4.73 -1.18 10.53
C GLY A 46 4.22 -1.39 11.95
N GLY A 47 2.92 -1.68 12.09
CA GLY A 47 2.29 -1.79 13.39
C GLY A 47 1.87 -0.46 13.99
N ASP A 48 2.19 0.65 13.32
CA ASP A 48 1.84 2.00 13.79
C ASP A 48 1.20 2.78 12.65
N ARG A 49 0.00 2.36 12.28
CA ARG A 49 -0.83 3.04 11.26
C ARG A 49 -0.25 3.02 9.84
N ALA A 50 0.79 2.23 9.58
CA ALA A 50 1.35 2.17 8.24
C ALA A 50 0.35 1.66 7.21
N VAL A 51 -0.49 0.68 7.58
CA VAL A 51 -1.51 0.15 6.66
C VAL A 51 -2.54 1.21 6.35
N ALA A 52 -2.98 1.97 7.36
CA ALA A 52 -3.93 3.05 7.13
C ALA A 52 -3.34 4.11 6.20
N GLU A 53 -2.10 4.49 6.43
CA GLU A 53 -1.41 5.46 5.58
C GLU A 53 -1.31 4.94 4.15
N ALA A 54 -0.91 3.68 3.99
CA ALA A 54 -0.80 3.07 2.68
C ALA A 54 -2.15 3.05 1.97
N SER A 55 -3.22 2.73 2.70
CA SER A 55 -4.56 2.71 2.12
C SER A 55 -4.96 4.07 1.62
N PHE A 56 -4.74 5.12 2.40
CA PHE A 56 -5.05 6.48 1.96
C PHE A 56 -4.23 6.87 0.73
N HIS A 57 -2.95 6.53 0.73
CA HIS A 57 -2.09 6.81 -0.39
C HIS A 57 -2.62 6.14 -1.67
N ILE A 58 -2.99 4.87 -1.57
CA ILE A 58 -3.50 4.11 -2.70
C ILE A 58 -4.82 4.71 -3.19
N MET A 59 -5.69 5.08 -2.26
CA MET A 59 -6.97 5.70 -2.63
C MET A 59 -6.75 7.00 -3.39
N GLU A 60 -5.83 7.82 -2.94
CA GLU A 60 -5.55 9.09 -3.61
C GLU A 60 -4.90 8.88 -4.97
N LYS A 61 -4.07 7.86 -5.11
CA LYS A 61 -3.32 7.63 -6.34
C LYS A 61 -4.13 6.91 -7.41
N PHE A 62 -4.91 5.91 -7.02
CA PHE A 62 -5.54 5.01 -7.98
C PHE A 62 -7.05 5.14 -8.10
N PHE A 63 -7.70 5.79 -7.16
CA PHE A 63 -9.16 5.87 -7.13
C PHE A 63 -9.61 7.32 -7.22
N ASP A 64 -9.19 7.97 -8.27
CA ASP A 64 -9.59 9.33 -8.56
C ASP A 64 -11.02 9.36 -9.12
N PRO A 65 -11.91 10.26 -8.67
CA PRO A 65 -11.63 11.38 -7.77
C PRO A 65 -11.92 11.06 -6.30
N TYR A 66 -11.03 10.38 -5.65
CA TYR A 66 -11.19 10.12 -4.23
C TYR A 66 -10.93 11.40 -3.42
N ASP A 67 -11.82 11.69 -2.49
CA ASP A 67 -11.67 12.84 -1.61
C ASP A 67 -11.54 12.35 -0.17
N LYS A 68 -10.37 12.50 0.40
CA LYS A 68 -10.10 12.01 1.76
C LYS A 68 -10.87 12.77 2.84
N ASN A 69 -11.45 13.92 2.48
CA ASN A 69 -12.25 14.70 3.42
C ASN A 69 -13.71 14.27 3.41
N LYS A 70 -14.08 13.35 2.57
CA LYS A 70 -15.42 12.76 2.52
C LYS A 70 -15.35 11.34 3.02
N LEU A 71 -16.28 10.99 3.87
CA LEU A 71 -16.38 9.60 4.29
C LEU A 71 -16.90 8.77 3.11
N PRO A 72 -16.35 7.57 2.90
CA PRO A 72 -16.86 6.70 1.85
C PRO A 72 -18.33 6.39 2.12
N GLU A 73 -19.11 6.30 1.05
CA GLU A 73 -20.49 5.88 1.18
C GLU A 73 -20.53 4.43 1.61
N LYS A 74 -21.56 4.10 2.37
CA LYS A 74 -21.77 2.73 2.77
C LYS A 74 -21.95 1.88 1.52
N GLY A 75 -21.20 0.81 1.43
CA GLY A 75 -21.24 -0.06 0.26
C GLY A 75 -20.25 0.31 -0.82
N MET A 76 -19.59 1.44 -0.67
CA MET A 76 -18.49 1.79 -1.57
C MET A 76 -17.39 0.77 -1.39
N LYS A 77 -16.94 0.20 -2.48
CA LYS A 77 -15.90 -0.79 -2.42
C LYS A 77 -14.68 -0.33 -3.13
N VAL A 78 -13.59 -0.39 -2.41
CA VAL A 78 -12.28 -0.31 -3.02
C VAL A 78 -11.95 -1.72 -3.44
N SER A 79 -11.40 -1.86 -4.62
CA SER A 79 -11.04 -3.16 -5.13
C SER A 79 -10.25 -3.95 -4.09
N GLY A 80 -10.74 -5.13 -3.74
CA GLY A 80 -10.05 -6.00 -2.81
C GLY A 80 -10.39 -5.79 -1.35
N GLU A 81 -11.28 -4.90 -1.02
CA GLU A 81 -11.66 -4.66 0.37
C GLU A 81 -10.48 -4.72 1.35
N TRP A 82 -10.06 -3.58 1.80
CA TRP A 82 -8.92 -3.50 2.70
C TRP A 82 -9.30 -3.96 4.09
N LYS A 83 -8.91 -5.17 4.42
CA LYS A 83 -9.07 -5.70 5.77
C LYS A 83 -7.74 -5.56 6.48
N VAL A 84 -7.80 -4.97 7.60
CA VAL A 84 -6.62 -4.70 8.40
C VAL A 84 -6.54 -5.69 9.54
#